data_14cec9a9efdf9317214e0a6086ec10d4
#
_entry.id   14cec9a9efdf9317214e0a6086ec10d4
#
_cell.length_a   1.000
_cell.length_b   1.000
_cell.length_c   1.000
_cell.angle_alpha   90.00
_cell.angle_beta   90.00
_cell.angle_gamma   90.00
#
_symmetry.space_group_name_H-M   'P 1'
#
loop_
_entity.id
_entity.type
_entity.pdbx_description
1 polymer ?
#
loop_
_entity_poly.entity_id
_entity_poly.type
_entity_poly.pdbx_seq_one_letter_code
_entity_poly.pdbx_strand_id
1 'polypeptide(L)'
;CEAAQRSGVGKLILISTDKAVRPTNIMGASKRLSELIVQGFSAGVFNDNGNSRDQKTCFSMVRFGNVLNSSGSVIPLFQNQIDTGGPITLTHPDIIRYFMTIPEATQLVMQASALAKGGEVFLLDMGNPVKIKSLAEQMINLSGLTLKDETHPDGDIEIVVTGLRPGEKLYEELLINATSEPTKHPLIYRANEEFEVSSNFAKKLKELELSLLKHDENTSLEILSELIPEWQRKYYE
;
A
#
# COMPACT_ATOMS: atom_id res chain seq x y z
N CYS A 1 15.65 -4.95 8.01
CA CYS A 1 16.63 -5.22 6.96
C CYS A 1 18.01 -5.52 7.53
N GLU A 2 18.55 -4.67 8.42
CA GLU A 2 19.84 -4.91 9.09
C GLU A 2 19.86 -6.22 9.85
N ALA A 3 18.82 -6.51 10.63
CA ALA A 3 18.72 -7.75 11.40
C ALA A 3 18.71 -8.99 10.47
N ALA A 4 17.95 -8.93 9.38
CA ALA A 4 17.90 -9.99 8.38
C ALA A 4 19.28 -10.25 7.76
N GLN A 5 19.97 -9.17 7.36
CA GLN A 5 21.31 -9.25 6.78
C GLN A 5 22.33 -9.81 7.76
N ARG A 6 22.34 -9.33 9.02
CA ARG A 6 23.25 -9.81 10.06
C ARG A 6 23.01 -11.29 10.44
N SER A 7 21.75 -11.72 10.39
CA SER A 7 21.37 -13.11 10.72
C SER A 7 21.48 -14.06 9.54
N GLY A 8 21.90 -13.59 8.35
CA GLY A 8 22.04 -14.43 7.16
C GLY A 8 20.72 -14.97 6.63
N VAL A 9 19.62 -14.20 6.77
CA VAL A 9 18.33 -14.55 6.18
C VAL A 9 18.47 -14.61 4.66
N GLY A 10 18.06 -15.71 4.05
CA GLY A 10 18.20 -15.92 2.61
C GLY A 10 17.37 -14.93 1.78
N LYS A 11 16.13 -14.66 2.20
CA LYS A 11 15.22 -13.71 1.51
C LYS A 11 14.40 -12.91 2.50
N LEU A 12 14.21 -11.61 2.19
CA LEU A 12 13.26 -10.73 2.86
C LEU A 12 12.33 -10.13 1.81
N ILE A 13 11.03 -10.32 1.98
CA ILE A 13 10.01 -9.77 1.09
C ILE A 13 9.17 -8.76 1.87
N LEU A 14 9.25 -7.49 1.47
CA LEU A 14 8.40 -6.44 2.03
C LEU A 14 7.00 -6.54 1.43
N ILE A 15 6.00 -6.66 2.28
CA ILE A 15 4.60 -6.48 1.86
C ILE A 15 4.35 -4.98 1.74
N SER A 16 4.12 -4.52 0.50
CA SER A 16 3.81 -3.14 0.19
C SER A 16 2.38 -2.98 -0.32
N THR A 17 2.04 -1.81 -0.83
CA THR A 17 0.68 -1.43 -1.19
C THR A 17 0.67 -0.50 -2.40
N ASP A 18 -0.45 -0.45 -3.12
CA ASP A 18 -0.78 0.53 -4.14
C ASP A 18 -0.64 1.99 -3.64
N LYS A 19 -0.86 2.23 -2.35
CA LYS A 19 -0.79 3.55 -1.72
C LYS A 19 0.63 4.11 -1.57
N ALA A 20 1.66 3.27 -1.76
CA ALA A 20 3.05 3.70 -1.85
C ALA A 20 3.38 4.38 -3.20
N VAL A 21 2.54 4.21 -4.21
CA VAL A 21 2.70 4.80 -5.55
C VAL A 21 2.20 6.23 -5.54
N ARG A 22 3.07 7.20 -5.84
CA ARG A 22 2.74 8.64 -5.78
C ARG A 22 1.89 8.98 -4.54
N PRO A 23 2.44 8.80 -3.34
CA PRO A 23 1.66 8.89 -2.12
C PRO A 23 1.04 10.28 -1.94
N THR A 24 -0.19 10.29 -1.45
CA THR A 24 -0.98 11.49 -1.17
C THR A 24 -1.20 11.69 0.32
N ASN A 25 -0.72 10.76 1.15
CA ASN A 25 -0.82 10.80 2.60
C ASN A 25 0.43 10.22 3.28
N ILE A 26 0.60 10.48 4.57
CA ILE A 26 1.77 10.06 5.36
C ILE A 26 1.92 8.54 5.39
N MET A 27 0.82 7.79 5.47
CA MET A 27 0.86 6.33 5.47
C MET A 27 1.46 5.79 4.16
N GLY A 28 1.02 6.32 3.01
CA GLY A 28 1.59 5.98 1.71
C GLY A 28 3.06 6.39 1.60
N ALA A 29 3.41 7.60 2.06
CA ALA A 29 4.78 8.09 2.08
C ALA A 29 5.69 7.21 2.94
N SER A 30 5.28 6.85 4.16
CA SER A 30 6.05 5.96 5.03
C SER A 30 6.25 4.57 4.41
N LYS A 31 5.25 4.07 3.69
CA LYS A 31 5.35 2.79 2.98
C LYS A 31 6.30 2.89 1.78
N ARG A 32 6.26 4.01 1.04
CA ARG A 32 7.22 4.28 -0.04
C ARG A 32 8.65 4.38 0.50
N LEU A 33 8.85 5.05 1.63
CA LEU A 33 10.17 5.07 2.28
C LEU A 33 10.65 3.67 2.63
N SER A 34 9.76 2.80 3.14
CA SER A 34 10.11 1.41 3.43
C SER A 34 10.54 0.65 2.16
N GLU A 35 9.92 0.92 1.01
CA GLU A 35 10.34 0.36 -0.28
C GLU A 35 11.75 0.83 -0.68
N LEU A 36 12.00 2.15 -0.59
CA LEU A 36 13.32 2.73 -0.91
C LEU A 36 14.43 2.18 0.01
N ILE A 37 14.12 1.94 1.28
CA ILE A 37 15.07 1.31 2.21
C ILE A 37 15.39 -0.12 1.77
N VAL A 38 14.38 -0.93 1.46
CA VAL A 38 14.57 -2.33 1.00
C VAL A 38 15.36 -2.37 -0.31
N GLN A 39 15.07 -1.48 -1.26
CA GLN A 39 15.84 -1.35 -2.50
C GLN A 39 17.28 -0.90 -2.22
N GLY A 40 17.48 0.04 -1.28
CA GLY A 40 18.80 0.50 -0.86
C GLY A 40 19.64 -0.62 -0.26
N PHE A 41 19.06 -1.51 0.54
CA PHE A 41 19.74 -2.72 1.02
C PHE A 41 20.09 -3.66 -0.12
N SER A 42 19.20 -3.87 -1.07
CA SER A 42 19.48 -4.68 -2.26
C SER A 42 20.59 -4.11 -3.13
N ALA A 43 20.64 -2.79 -3.28
CA ALA A 43 21.65 -2.06 -4.05
C ALA A 43 22.98 -1.86 -3.30
N GLY A 44 23.06 -2.20 -2.02
CA GLY A 44 24.27 -2.03 -1.21
C GLY A 44 24.51 -0.62 -0.69
N VAL A 45 23.51 0.25 -0.70
CA VAL A 45 23.61 1.66 -0.21
C VAL A 45 24.01 1.73 1.27
N PHE A 46 23.62 0.73 2.06
CA PHE A 46 23.88 0.65 3.50
C PHE A 46 25.06 -0.25 3.88
N ASN A 47 25.86 -0.68 2.91
CA ASN A 47 27.04 -1.48 3.20
C ASN A 47 28.18 -0.60 3.71
N ASP A 48 28.43 -0.63 5.01
CA ASP A 48 29.63 -0.02 5.58
C ASP A 48 30.87 -0.81 5.13
N ASN A 49 31.80 -0.12 4.49
CA ASN A 49 33.20 -0.44 4.25
C ASN A 49 33.60 -1.93 4.33
N GLY A 50 33.54 -2.63 3.19
CA GLY A 50 34.51 -3.69 2.90
C GLY A 50 34.25 -5.07 3.48
N ASN A 51 33.26 -5.31 4.29
CA ASN A 51 32.88 -6.65 4.75
C ASN A 51 31.83 -7.27 3.85
N SER A 52 32.25 -7.70 2.67
CA SER A 52 31.51 -8.63 1.82
C SER A 52 31.43 -9.99 2.57
N ARG A 53 30.46 -10.15 3.48
CA ARG A 53 30.09 -11.51 3.88
C ARG A 53 29.36 -12.13 2.71
N ASP A 54 29.78 -13.30 2.28
CA ASP A 54 29.31 -14.05 1.11
C ASP A 54 27.81 -14.42 1.11
N GLN A 55 27.06 -14.09 2.12
CA GLN A 55 25.62 -14.34 2.20
C GLN A 55 24.86 -13.01 1.99
N LYS A 56 24.50 -12.73 0.75
CA LYS A 56 23.60 -11.62 0.42
C LYS A 56 22.15 -12.04 0.65
N THR A 57 21.50 -11.43 1.64
CA THR A 57 20.04 -11.48 1.76
C THR A 57 19.43 -10.92 0.48
N CYS A 58 18.52 -11.68 -0.15
CA CYS A 58 17.75 -11.23 -1.28
C CYS A 58 16.61 -10.34 -0.76
N PHE A 59 16.67 -9.05 -1.02
CA PHE A 59 15.64 -8.08 -0.64
C PHE A 59 14.77 -7.77 -1.83
N SER A 60 13.45 -7.94 -1.71
CA SER A 60 12.46 -7.61 -2.74
C SER A 60 11.15 -7.19 -2.07
N MET A 61 10.18 -6.74 -2.84
CA MET A 61 8.90 -6.31 -2.33
C MET A 61 7.74 -6.71 -3.24
N VAL A 62 6.54 -6.73 -2.68
CA VAL A 62 5.31 -7.05 -3.40
C VAL A 62 4.28 -5.97 -3.12
N ARG A 63 3.74 -5.35 -4.17
CA ARG A 63 2.62 -4.40 -4.10
C ARG A 63 1.33 -5.06 -4.51
N PHE A 64 0.30 -4.81 -3.76
CA PHE A 64 -1.09 -5.16 -4.10
C PHE A 64 -2.06 -4.18 -3.45
N GLY A 65 -3.31 -4.21 -3.90
CA GLY A 65 -4.37 -3.34 -3.41
C GLY A 65 -4.98 -3.81 -2.09
N ASN A 66 -6.30 -3.69 -1.96
CA ASN A 66 -6.96 -4.03 -0.72
C ASN A 66 -7.14 -5.55 -0.56
N VAL A 67 -7.16 -6.00 0.68
CA VAL A 67 -7.42 -7.40 1.03
C VAL A 67 -8.76 -7.48 1.76
N LEU A 68 -9.64 -8.38 1.29
CA LEU A 68 -10.97 -8.60 1.88
C LEU A 68 -10.86 -9.05 3.35
N ASN A 69 -11.75 -8.54 4.18
CA ASN A 69 -11.86 -8.87 5.61
C ASN A 69 -10.59 -8.60 6.44
N SER A 70 -9.70 -7.72 5.96
CA SER A 70 -8.60 -7.24 6.79
C SER A 70 -9.12 -6.35 7.93
N SER A 71 -8.39 -6.31 9.06
CA SER A 71 -8.75 -5.49 10.22
C SER A 71 -8.88 -4.01 9.84
N GLY A 72 -9.99 -3.37 10.22
CA GLY A 72 -10.26 -1.96 9.90
C GLY A 72 -10.62 -1.69 8.43
N SER A 73 -10.87 -2.74 7.61
CA SER A 73 -11.25 -2.56 6.22
C SER A 73 -12.73 -2.20 6.05
N VAL A 74 -13.10 -1.84 4.81
CA VAL A 74 -14.45 -1.36 4.46
C VAL A 74 -15.55 -2.39 4.72
N ILE A 75 -15.30 -3.68 4.52
CA ILE A 75 -16.31 -4.73 4.73
C ILE A 75 -16.72 -4.85 6.20
N PRO A 76 -15.81 -5.04 7.17
CA PRO A 76 -16.18 -5.02 8.58
C PRO A 76 -16.86 -3.70 9.03
N LEU A 77 -16.44 -2.56 8.47
CA LEU A 77 -17.07 -1.28 8.75
C LEU A 77 -18.53 -1.27 8.29
N PHE A 78 -18.79 -1.64 7.04
CA PHE A 78 -20.14 -1.68 6.47
C PHE A 78 -21.02 -2.70 7.20
N GLN A 79 -20.47 -3.87 7.53
CA GLN A 79 -21.22 -4.87 8.29
C GLN A 79 -21.66 -4.32 9.65
N ASN A 80 -20.75 -3.68 10.39
CA ASN A 80 -21.10 -3.07 11.66
C ASN A 80 -22.16 -1.95 11.53
N GLN A 81 -22.07 -1.15 10.45
CA GLN A 81 -23.06 -0.11 10.17
C GLN A 81 -24.43 -0.71 9.84
N ILE A 82 -24.48 -1.78 9.06
CA ILE A 82 -25.72 -2.51 8.76
C ILE A 82 -26.32 -3.09 10.04
N ASP A 83 -25.52 -3.78 10.84
CA ASP A 83 -25.96 -4.44 12.08
C ASP A 83 -26.51 -3.45 13.12
N THR A 84 -26.07 -2.18 13.04
CA THR A 84 -26.56 -1.09 13.92
C THR A 84 -27.71 -0.27 13.33
N GLY A 85 -28.23 -0.65 12.15
CA GLY A 85 -29.36 0.03 11.49
C GLY A 85 -28.95 1.20 10.60
N GLY A 86 -27.68 1.29 10.23
CA GLY A 86 -27.17 2.32 9.32
C GLY A 86 -26.93 3.67 9.95
N PRO A 87 -26.65 4.71 9.13
CA PRO A 87 -26.40 4.64 7.70
C PRO A 87 -25.03 4.02 7.37
N ILE A 88 -24.89 3.48 6.14
CA ILE A 88 -23.56 3.20 5.59
C ILE A 88 -22.90 4.51 5.17
N THR A 89 -21.66 4.72 5.57
CA THR A 89 -20.88 5.90 5.20
C THR A 89 -19.95 5.63 4.03
N LEU A 90 -20.10 6.39 2.94
CA LEU A 90 -19.30 6.29 1.72
C LEU A 90 -18.53 7.60 1.50
N THR A 91 -17.24 7.53 1.24
CA THR A 91 -16.45 8.76 1.04
C THR A 91 -16.69 9.40 -0.32
N HIS A 92 -16.98 8.63 -1.37
CA HIS A 92 -17.36 9.16 -2.68
C HIS A 92 -18.13 8.09 -3.49
N PRO A 93 -19.18 8.44 -4.25
CA PRO A 93 -19.99 7.49 -5.02
C PRO A 93 -19.21 6.75 -6.11
N ASP A 94 -18.20 7.38 -6.69
CA ASP A 94 -17.38 6.81 -7.77
C ASP A 94 -16.06 6.22 -7.33
N ILE A 95 -15.85 6.08 -6.01
CA ILE A 95 -14.62 5.47 -5.51
C ILE A 95 -14.56 3.99 -5.90
N ILE A 96 -13.44 3.59 -6.46
CA ILE A 96 -13.18 2.19 -6.81
C ILE A 96 -11.95 1.66 -6.07
N ARG A 97 -11.96 0.36 -5.79
CA ARG A 97 -10.82 -0.34 -5.21
C ARG A 97 -10.69 -1.71 -5.84
N TYR A 98 -9.47 -2.23 -5.82
CA TYR A 98 -9.19 -3.60 -6.16
C TYR A 98 -9.15 -4.44 -4.90
N PHE A 99 -9.68 -5.66 -4.97
CA PHE A 99 -9.72 -6.56 -3.83
C PHE A 99 -9.15 -7.92 -4.17
N MET A 100 -8.52 -8.51 -3.18
CA MET A 100 -8.00 -9.87 -3.20
C MET A 100 -8.34 -10.54 -1.87
N THR A 101 -8.53 -11.85 -1.85
CA THR A 101 -8.68 -12.57 -0.60
C THR A 101 -7.33 -12.75 0.11
N ILE A 102 -7.35 -12.95 1.44
CA ILE A 102 -6.13 -13.22 2.21
C ILE A 102 -5.38 -14.46 1.68
N PRO A 103 -6.04 -15.61 1.39
CA PRO A 103 -5.36 -16.77 0.82
C PRO A 103 -4.70 -16.49 -0.53
N GLU A 104 -5.38 -15.78 -1.45
CA GLU A 104 -4.81 -15.40 -2.76
C GLU A 104 -3.56 -14.52 -2.57
N ALA A 105 -3.66 -13.46 -1.78
CA ALA A 105 -2.53 -12.57 -1.49
C ALA A 105 -1.34 -13.35 -0.90
N THR A 106 -1.59 -14.22 0.08
CA THR A 106 -0.54 -15.01 0.73
C THR A 106 0.14 -15.96 -0.24
N GLN A 107 -0.63 -16.68 -1.08
CA GLN A 107 -0.06 -17.59 -2.06
C GLN A 107 0.77 -16.85 -3.10
N LEU A 108 0.29 -15.71 -3.61
CA LEU A 108 1.02 -14.92 -4.60
C LEU A 108 2.29 -14.28 -4.02
N VAL A 109 2.28 -13.85 -2.75
CA VAL A 109 3.47 -13.37 -2.06
C VAL A 109 4.53 -14.47 -1.93
N MET A 110 4.13 -15.70 -1.58
CA MET A 110 5.05 -16.85 -1.54
C MET A 110 5.64 -17.15 -2.93
N GLN A 111 4.83 -17.10 -3.98
CA GLN A 111 5.28 -17.28 -5.36
C GLN A 111 6.23 -16.15 -5.80
N ALA A 112 5.91 -14.90 -5.49
CA ALA A 112 6.80 -13.77 -5.76
C ALA A 112 8.15 -13.93 -5.03
N SER A 113 8.13 -14.41 -3.78
CA SER A 113 9.35 -14.74 -3.04
C SER A 113 10.20 -15.80 -3.77
N ALA A 114 9.58 -16.82 -4.37
CA ALA A 114 10.31 -17.82 -5.15
C ALA A 114 10.98 -17.21 -6.40
N LEU A 115 10.33 -16.23 -7.03
CA LEU A 115 10.83 -15.53 -8.22
C LEU A 115 11.92 -14.49 -7.91
N ALA A 116 11.98 -13.99 -6.66
CA ALA A 116 12.85 -12.91 -6.24
C ALA A 116 14.34 -13.24 -6.37
N LYS A 117 15.10 -12.28 -6.93
CA LYS A 117 16.56 -12.32 -7.12
C LYS A 117 17.27 -11.17 -6.40
N GLY A 118 16.53 -10.10 -6.07
CA GLY A 118 16.98 -8.92 -5.32
C GLY A 118 16.67 -7.61 -6.04
N GLY A 119 16.03 -6.67 -5.34
CA GLY A 119 15.68 -5.33 -5.83
C GLY A 119 14.34 -5.23 -6.56
N GLU A 120 13.69 -6.35 -6.87
CA GLU A 120 12.45 -6.32 -7.63
C GLU A 120 11.28 -5.76 -6.83
N VAL A 121 10.43 -5.02 -7.52
CA VAL A 121 9.09 -4.64 -7.12
C VAL A 121 8.10 -5.52 -7.87
N PHE A 122 7.52 -6.49 -7.20
CA PHE A 122 6.48 -7.32 -7.77
C PHE A 122 5.10 -6.69 -7.60
N LEU A 123 4.26 -6.86 -8.61
CA LEU A 123 2.88 -6.39 -8.65
C LEU A 123 1.97 -7.60 -8.77
N LEU A 124 0.98 -7.70 -7.89
CA LEU A 124 -0.03 -8.75 -8.01
C LEU A 124 -1.18 -8.28 -8.90
N ASP A 125 -1.63 -9.14 -9.80
CA ASP A 125 -2.84 -8.91 -10.56
C ASP A 125 -4.05 -8.91 -9.61
N MET A 126 -4.72 -7.79 -9.56
CA MET A 126 -5.86 -7.58 -8.66
C MET A 126 -7.22 -7.88 -9.32
N GLY A 127 -7.19 -8.34 -10.58
CA GLY A 127 -8.41 -8.59 -11.34
C GLY A 127 -9.22 -7.31 -11.61
N ASN A 128 -10.55 -7.41 -11.54
CA ASN A 128 -11.44 -6.31 -11.86
C ASN A 128 -11.63 -5.33 -10.69
N PRO A 129 -11.70 -4.03 -10.99
CA PRO A 129 -12.00 -3.02 -9.97
C PRO A 129 -13.46 -3.12 -9.48
N VAL A 130 -13.68 -2.84 -8.21
CA VAL A 130 -14.99 -2.87 -7.56
C VAL A 130 -15.38 -1.45 -7.14
N LYS A 131 -16.58 -0.98 -7.55
CA LYS A 131 -17.17 0.24 -7.00
C LYS A 131 -17.58 0.01 -5.54
N ILE A 132 -17.11 0.84 -4.62
CA ILE A 132 -17.41 0.67 -3.18
C ILE A 132 -18.90 0.89 -2.90
N LYS A 133 -19.58 1.77 -3.67
CA LYS A 133 -21.04 1.92 -3.60
C LYS A 133 -21.76 0.60 -3.92
N SER A 134 -21.38 -0.07 -5.02
CA SER A 134 -21.99 -1.35 -5.40
C SER A 134 -21.72 -2.45 -4.37
N LEU A 135 -20.54 -2.43 -3.73
CA LEU A 135 -20.23 -3.33 -2.61
C LEU A 135 -21.18 -3.08 -1.42
N ALA A 136 -21.42 -1.82 -1.06
CA ALA A 136 -22.35 -1.45 0.01
C ALA A 136 -23.78 -1.94 -0.29
N GLU A 137 -24.26 -1.67 -1.51
CA GLU A 137 -25.60 -2.11 -1.97
C GLU A 137 -25.74 -3.64 -1.92
N GLN A 138 -24.73 -4.38 -2.36
CA GLN A 138 -24.71 -5.85 -2.27
C GLN A 138 -24.75 -6.33 -0.82
N MET A 139 -23.99 -5.70 0.08
CA MET A 139 -23.97 -6.08 1.49
C MET A 139 -25.32 -5.85 2.17
N ILE A 140 -26.01 -4.73 1.89
CA ILE A 140 -27.37 -4.47 2.36
C ILE A 140 -28.30 -5.60 1.91
N ASN A 141 -28.30 -5.92 0.62
CA ASN A 141 -29.16 -6.96 0.05
C ASN A 141 -28.87 -8.35 0.63
N LEU A 142 -27.58 -8.71 0.80
CA LEU A 142 -27.17 -9.99 1.40
C LEU A 142 -27.56 -10.10 2.88
N SER A 143 -27.72 -8.98 3.58
CA SER A 143 -28.23 -8.94 4.95
C SER A 143 -29.76 -9.05 5.03
N GLY A 144 -30.44 -9.21 3.87
CA GLY A 144 -31.90 -9.30 3.81
C GLY A 144 -32.62 -7.96 3.98
N LEU A 145 -31.88 -6.85 3.85
CA LEU A 145 -32.37 -5.49 4.03
C LEU A 145 -32.47 -4.76 2.66
N THR A 146 -33.22 -3.66 2.65
CA THR A 146 -33.44 -2.84 1.45
C THR A 146 -32.68 -1.53 1.54
N LEU A 147 -32.12 -1.10 0.41
CA LEU A 147 -31.51 0.23 0.29
C LEU A 147 -32.61 1.30 0.39
N LYS A 148 -32.40 2.27 1.27
CA LYS A 148 -33.24 3.45 1.36
C LYS A 148 -32.72 4.51 0.40
N ASP A 149 -33.51 4.81 -0.65
CA ASP A 149 -33.21 5.81 -1.65
C ASP A 149 -34.49 6.47 -2.17
N GLU A 150 -34.39 7.29 -3.22
CA GLU A 150 -35.55 7.98 -3.83
C GLU A 150 -36.59 7.00 -4.39
N THR A 151 -36.18 5.81 -4.82
CA THR A 151 -37.07 4.77 -5.36
C THR A 151 -37.69 3.91 -4.26
N HIS A 152 -37.01 3.80 -3.12
CA HIS A 152 -37.45 3.04 -1.93
C HIS A 152 -37.30 3.91 -0.67
N PRO A 153 -38.20 4.92 -0.48
CA PRO A 153 -38.11 5.84 0.64
C PRO A 153 -38.30 5.17 2.01
N ASP A 154 -38.99 4.02 2.04
CA ASP A 154 -39.22 3.20 3.23
C ASP A 154 -38.15 2.11 3.41
N GLY A 155 -37.06 2.14 2.65
CA GLY A 155 -35.94 1.20 2.76
C GLY A 155 -35.27 1.23 4.14
N ASP A 156 -34.56 0.15 4.46
CA ASP A 156 -34.00 -0.06 5.81
C ASP A 156 -32.70 0.72 6.05
N ILE A 157 -31.80 0.76 5.07
CA ILE A 157 -30.44 1.30 5.21
C ILE A 157 -30.16 2.36 4.17
N GLU A 158 -29.77 3.55 4.62
CA GLU A 158 -29.34 4.67 3.80
C GLU A 158 -27.83 4.62 3.56
N ILE A 159 -27.37 5.08 2.36
CA ILE A 159 -25.95 5.33 2.07
C ILE A 159 -25.72 6.83 2.08
N VAL A 160 -24.88 7.31 3.01
CA VAL A 160 -24.55 8.73 3.17
C VAL A 160 -23.14 9.00 2.65
N VAL A 161 -23.00 10.01 1.77
CA VAL A 161 -21.71 10.44 1.25
C VAL A 161 -21.09 11.46 2.20
N THR A 162 -19.90 11.14 2.73
CA THR A 162 -19.20 11.97 3.73
C THR A 162 -18.14 12.89 3.16
N GLY A 163 -17.77 12.72 1.88
CA GLY A 163 -16.64 13.38 1.25
C GLY A 163 -15.35 12.58 1.37
N LEU A 164 -14.43 12.80 0.40
CA LEU A 164 -13.10 12.17 0.42
C LEU A 164 -12.31 12.67 1.63
N ARG A 165 -11.57 11.77 2.26
CA ARG A 165 -10.60 12.12 3.30
C ARG A 165 -9.41 12.85 2.70
N PRO A 166 -8.69 13.71 3.45
CA PRO A 166 -7.46 14.31 2.97
C PRO A 166 -6.49 13.25 2.42
N GLY A 167 -6.06 13.42 1.18
CA GLY A 167 -5.15 12.48 0.52
C GLY A 167 -5.78 11.13 0.14
N GLU A 168 -7.10 10.97 0.15
CA GLU A 168 -7.76 9.78 -0.38
C GLU A 168 -7.90 9.89 -1.90
N LYS A 169 -7.47 8.84 -2.63
CA LYS A 169 -7.59 8.77 -4.09
C LYS A 169 -8.92 8.15 -4.51
N LEU A 170 -9.52 8.66 -5.57
CA LEU A 170 -10.67 8.00 -6.23
C LEU A 170 -10.25 6.65 -6.84
N TYR A 171 -9.07 6.61 -7.44
CA TYR A 171 -8.48 5.47 -8.14
C TYR A 171 -7.08 5.22 -7.60
N GLU A 172 -6.77 3.98 -7.23
CA GLU A 172 -5.43 3.58 -6.79
C GLU A 172 -4.59 3.08 -7.97
N GLU A 173 -3.28 3.24 -7.87
CA GLU A 173 -2.32 2.88 -8.90
C GLU A 173 -1.28 1.91 -8.33
N LEU A 174 -0.86 0.94 -9.14
CA LEU A 174 0.18 -0.03 -8.74
C LEU A 174 1.59 0.34 -9.24
N LEU A 175 1.71 1.28 -10.21
CA LEU A 175 2.95 1.67 -10.88
C LEU A 175 3.19 3.18 -10.82
N ILE A 176 4.45 3.59 -10.66
CA ILE A 176 4.84 5.01 -10.67
C ILE A 176 4.91 5.54 -12.11
N ASN A 177 5.57 4.84 -13.01
CA ASN A 177 5.79 5.22 -14.42
C ASN A 177 5.61 4.02 -15.36
N ALA A 178 4.48 3.41 -15.27
CA ALA A 178 3.70 2.66 -16.24
C ALA A 178 4.33 1.56 -17.11
N THR A 179 5.44 0.92 -16.75
CA THR A 179 5.80 -0.34 -17.41
C THR A 179 6.00 -1.46 -16.42
N SER A 180 5.42 -2.61 -16.75
CA SER A 180 5.65 -3.85 -16.02
C SER A 180 5.90 -4.98 -17.00
N GLU A 181 6.67 -5.95 -16.57
CA GLU A 181 6.97 -7.16 -17.35
C GLU A 181 6.27 -8.36 -16.73
N PRO A 182 5.73 -9.28 -17.54
CA PRO A 182 5.19 -10.53 -17.02
C PRO A 182 6.33 -11.36 -16.41
N THR A 183 5.99 -12.11 -15.36
CA THR A 183 6.90 -13.12 -14.81
C THR A 183 6.52 -14.53 -15.30
N LYS A 184 7.15 -15.56 -14.75
CA LYS A 184 6.74 -16.95 -15.01
C LYS A 184 5.37 -17.29 -14.40
N HIS A 185 4.86 -16.47 -13.49
CA HIS A 185 3.55 -16.63 -12.89
C HIS A 185 2.55 -15.67 -13.53
N PRO A 186 1.39 -16.14 -14.05
CA PRO A 186 0.47 -15.30 -14.82
C PRO A 186 -0.12 -14.10 -14.06
N LEU A 187 -0.21 -14.19 -12.73
CA LEU A 187 -0.78 -13.15 -11.86
C LEU A 187 0.30 -12.31 -11.13
N ILE A 188 1.58 -12.44 -11.51
CA ILE A 188 2.68 -11.67 -10.90
C ILE A 188 3.45 -10.97 -12.01
N TYR A 189 3.52 -9.66 -11.92
CA TYR A 189 4.30 -8.81 -12.81
C TYR A 189 5.49 -8.23 -12.06
N ARG A 190 6.52 -7.80 -12.78
CA ARG A 190 7.66 -7.06 -12.25
C ARG A 190 7.58 -5.63 -12.74
N ALA A 191 7.60 -4.65 -11.83
CA ALA A 191 7.67 -3.24 -12.20
C ALA A 191 9.04 -2.91 -12.78
N ASN A 192 9.07 -2.15 -13.87
CA ASN A 192 10.28 -1.54 -14.44
C ASN A 192 10.43 -0.11 -13.87
N GLU A 193 10.59 0.00 -12.55
CA GLU A 193 10.86 1.26 -11.87
C GLU A 193 12.37 1.39 -11.66
N GLU A 194 12.93 2.53 -12.07
CA GLU A 194 14.31 2.86 -11.74
C GLU A 194 14.41 3.16 -10.25
N PHE A 195 15.42 2.57 -9.60
CA PHE A 195 15.75 2.87 -8.23
C PHE A 195 16.80 3.97 -8.21
N GLU A 196 16.36 5.16 -7.87
CA GLU A 196 17.26 6.30 -7.64
C GLU A 196 17.14 6.78 -6.19
N VAL A 197 18.27 6.76 -5.50
CA VAL A 197 18.40 7.42 -4.20
C VAL A 197 19.57 8.39 -4.24
N SER A 198 19.40 9.52 -3.58
CA SER A 198 20.47 10.50 -3.45
C SER A 198 21.67 9.90 -2.69
N SER A 199 22.88 10.37 -2.99
CA SER A 199 24.11 9.94 -2.31
C SER A 199 24.09 10.15 -0.80
N ASN A 200 23.20 11.00 -0.29
CA ASN A 200 23.02 11.28 1.13
C ASN A 200 21.78 10.60 1.74
N PHE A 201 21.17 9.61 1.04
CA PHE A 201 19.95 8.94 1.49
C PHE A 201 20.10 8.35 2.90
N ALA A 202 21.15 7.59 3.16
CA ALA A 202 21.41 7.00 4.48
C ALA A 202 21.56 8.06 5.58
N LYS A 203 22.21 9.21 5.27
CA LYS A 203 22.35 10.33 6.20
C LYS A 203 20.99 10.95 6.51
N LYS A 204 20.19 11.26 5.50
CA LYS A 204 18.85 11.83 5.67
C LYS A 204 17.89 10.89 6.41
N LEU A 205 18.00 9.58 6.19
CA LEU A 205 17.24 8.60 6.95
C LEU A 205 17.55 8.66 8.44
N LYS A 206 18.84 8.85 8.80
CA LYS A 206 19.26 9.03 10.19
C LYS A 206 18.79 10.36 10.78
N GLU A 207 18.80 11.43 9.99
CA GLU A 207 18.25 12.74 10.40
C GLU A 207 16.73 12.64 10.66
N LEU A 208 16.00 11.91 9.82
CA LEU A 208 14.58 11.61 10.02
C LEU A 208 14.36 10.84 11.33
N GLU A 209 15.14 9.79 11.60
CA GLU A 209 15.07 9.06 12.86
C GLU A 209 15.25 9.99 14.07
N LEU A 210 16.24 10.86 14.04
CA LEU A 210 16.51 11.80 15.11
C LEU A 210 15.39 12.84 15.30
N SER A 211 14.77 13.33 14.22
CA SER A 211 13.64 14.26 14.30
C SER A 211 12.38 13.58 14.89
N LEU A 212 12.12 12.34 14.50
CA LEU A 212 11.03 11.54 15.06
C LEU A 212 11.21 11.26 16.56
N LEU A 213 12.43 10.93 16.99
CA LEU A 213 12.75 10.74 18.42
C LEU A 213 12.57 12.01 19.25
N LYS A 214 12.71 13.19 18.64
CA LYS A 214 12.47 14.49 19.27
C LYS A 214 11.02 14.96 19.18
N HIS A 215 10.16 14.19 18.52
CA HIS A 215 8.78 14.58 18.19
C HIS A 215 8.69 15.90 17.39
N ASP A 216 9.70 16.18 16.56
CA ASP A 216 9.73 17.34 15.68
C ASP A 216 9.01 17.00 14.37
N GLU A 217 7.69 17.23 14.36
CA GLU A 217 6.81 16.89 13.25
C GLU A 217 7.19 17.65 11.97
N ASN A 218 7.45 18.95 12.07
CA ASN A 218 7.75 19.78 10.90
C ASN A 218 9.03 19.32 10.20
N THR A 219 10.12 19.18 10.95
CA THR A 219 11.39 18.67 10.40
C THR A 219 11.23 17.26 9.84
N SER A 220 10.45 16.39 10.52
CA SER A 220 10.21 15.04 10.04
C SER A 220 9.47 15.01 8.70
N LEU A 221 8.45 15.87 8.53
CA LEU A 221 7.71 15.99 7.27
C LEU A 221 8.55 16.60 6.14
N GLU A 222 9.41 17.57 6.43
CA GLU A 222 10.34 18.14 5.47
C GLU A 222 11.32 17.09 4.96
N ILE A 223 12.00 16.38 5.86
CA ILE A 223 12.96 15.33 5.49
C ILE A 223 12.24 14.20 4.70
N LEU A 224 11.04 13.81 5.11
CA LEU A 224 10.26 12.81 4.39
C LEU A 224 9.91 13.25 2.96
N SER A 225 9.58 14.54 2.76
CA SER A 225 9.34 15.11 1.43
C SER A 225 10.58 15.11 0.55
N GLU A 226 11.76 15.33 1.13
CA GLU A 226 13.01 15.27 0.39
C GLU A 226 13.43 13.83 0.03
N LEU A 227 13.10 12.85 0.89
CA LEU A 227 13.35 11.44 0.65
C LEU A 227 12.40 10.84 -0.39
N ILE A 228 11.21 11.43 -0.54
CA ILE A 228 10.13 10.94 -1.43
C ILE A 228 9.63 12.12 -2.27
N PRO A 229 10.33 12.50 -3.34
CA PRO A 229 9.96 13.64 -4.18
C PRO A 229 8.58 13.51 -4.84
N GLU A 230 8.13 12.28 -5.07
CA GLU A 230 6.82 11.97 -5.61
C GLU A 230 5.66 12.14 -4.61
N TRP A 231 5.94 12.41 -3.32
CA TRP A 231 4.90 12.62 -2.32
C TRP A 231 4.18 13.96 -2.52
N GLN A 232 2.89 13.89 -2.80
CA GLN A 232 2.02 15.06 -2.97
C GLN A 232 1.55 15.58 -1.61
N ARG A 233 2.39 16.38 -0.93
CA ARG A 233 2.11 16.95 0.40
C ARG A 233 0.94 17.95 0.44
N LYS A 234 0.42 18.39 -0.71
CA LYS A 234 -0.58 19.48 -0.84
C LYS A 234 -1.89 19.30 -0.06
N TYR A 235 -2.12 18.14 0.52
CA TYR A 235 -3.34 17.84 1.27
C TYR A 235 -3.22 18.02 2.79
N TYR A 236 -2.08 18.55 3.27
CA TYR A 236 -1.79 18.75 4.71
C TYR A 236 -1.56 20.21 5.08
N GLU A 237 -1.72 21.13 4.13
CA GLU A 237 -1.78 22.57 4.32
C GLU A 237 -3.28 23.03 4.26
#